data_f75817f47661e48be1ec800b5500a630
#
_entry.id   f75817f47661e48be1ec800b5500a630
#
_cell.length_a   1.000
_cell.length_b   1.000
_cell.length_c   1.000
_cell.angle_alpha   90.00
_cell.angle_beta   90.00
_cell.angle_gamma   90.00
#
_symmetry.space_group_name_H-M   'P 1'
#
loop_
_entity.id
_entity.type
_entity.pdbx_description
1 polymer ?
#
loop_
_entity_poly.entity_id
_entity_poly.type
_entity_poly.pdbx_seq_one_letter_code
_entity_poly.pdbx_strand_id
1 'polypeptide(L)'
;MFAKDKSVNVLGEALETCSESPKTGFFRDGFCNTCDADQGSHTVCAIMTPEFLAFSKYVGNDLSTPRPEFEFPGLKTGDSWCLCASRFLQAHYEAVSYTHLRAHE
;
A
#
# COMPACT_ATOMS: atom_id res chain seq x y z
N MET A 1 -16.83 -14.80 -6.41
CA MET A 1 -16.63 -13.55 -5.64
C MET A 1 -16.03 -13.84 -4.29
N PHE A 2 -15.13 -13.02 -3.83
CA PHE A 2 -14.42 -13.23 -2.57
C PHE A 2 -15.19 -12.61 -1.40
N ALA A 3 -15.23 -13.31 -0.27
CA ALA A 3 -15.81 -12.77 0.95
C ALA A 3 -14.73 -11.98 1.70
N LYS A 4 -15.12 -10.81 2.24
CA LYS A 4 -14.21 -10.02 3.07
C LYS A 4 -14.07 -10.66 4.44
N ASP A 5 -12.85 -10.65 4.95
CA ASP A 5 -12.63 -11.00 6.34
C ASP A 5 -13.23 -9.91 7.23
N LYS A 6 -13.55 -10.23 8.47
CA LYS A 6 -13.99 -9.25 9.45
C LYS A 6 -12.75 -8.51 9.95
N SER A 7 -12.28 -7.55 9.16
CA SER A 7 -11.04 -6.83 9.42
C SER A 7 -11.23 -5.75 10.48
N VAL A 8 -10.19 -5.59 11.32
CA VAL A 8 -10.13 -4.52 12.31
C VAL A 8 -8.76 -3.85 12.22
N ASN A 9 -8.63 -2.64 12.77
CA ASN A 9 -7.35 -1.95 12.82
C ASN A 9 -6.48 -2.51 13.96
N VAL A 10 -5.28 -1.93 14.13
CA VAL A 10 -4.33 -2.41 15.15
C VAL A 10 -4.84 -2.22 16.57
N LEU A 11 -5.88 -1.41 16.76
CA LEU A 11 -6.51 -1.20 18.07
C LEU A 11 -7.70 -2.14 18.30
N GLY A 12 -7.99 -3.03 17.32
CA GLY A 12 -9.13 -3.94 17.41
C GLY A 12 -10.46 -3.30 17.09
N GLU A 13 -10.46 -2.12 16.49
CA GLU A 13 -11.65 -1.37 16.14
C GLU A 13 -11.95 -1.46 14.65
N ALA A 14 -13.11 -0.97 14.23
CA ALA A 14 -13.50 -0.95 12.81
C ALA A 14 -12.48 -0.17 11.99
N LEU A 15 -12.25 -0.62 10.74
CA LEU A 15 -11.36 0.07 9.83
C LEU A 15 -11.91 1.44 9.49
N GLU A 16 -10.99 2.42 9.37
CA GLU A 16 -11.33 3.72 8.82
C GLU A 16 -11.06 3.71 7.31
N THR A 17 -11.70 4.62 6.58
CA THR A 17 -11.47 4.77 5.15
C THR A 17 -10.02 5.15 4.88
N CYS A 18 -9.36 4.42 3.99
CA CYS A 18 -8.01 4.76 3.54
C CYS A 18 -8.06 5.81 2.43
N SER A 19 -8.81 5.54 1.37
CA SER A 19 -8.99 6.50 0.27
C SER A 19 -10.22 6.16 -0.56
N GLU A 20 -11.01 7.20 -0.85
CA GLU A 20 -12.13 7.11 -1.78
C GLU A 20 -11.75 7.58 -3.20
N SER A 21 -10.69 8.41 -3.29
CA SER A 21 -10.22 8.95 -4.57
C SER A 21 -8.70 9.13 -4.51
N PRO A 22 -7.91 8.20 -5.03
CA PRO A 22 -8.33 6.97 -5.73
C PRO A 22 -8.99 5.97 -4.79
N LYS A 23 -9.95 5.22 -5.30
CA LYS A 23 -10.64 4.22 -4.49
C LYS A 23 -9.72 3.00 -4.33
N THR A 24 -9.29 2.76 -3.11
CA THR A 24 -8.24 1.80 -2.79
C THR A 24 -8.78 0.51 -2.18
N GLY A 25 -7.87 -0.42 -1.92
CA GLY A 25 -8.16 -1.69 -1.26
C GLY A 25 -8.26 -2.85 -2.24
N PHE A 26 -8.03 -4.07 -1.75
CA PHE A 26 -8.19 -5.28 -2.57
C PHE A 26 -9.59 -5.34 -3.19
N PHE A 27 -10.60 -4.95 -2.41
CA PHE A 27 -12.00 -4.94 -2.86
C PHE A 27 -12.40 -3.64 -3.57
N ARG A 28 -11.52 -2.66 -3.65
CA ARG A 28 -11.82 -1.32 -4.21
C ARG A 28 -13.01 -0.66 -3.53
N ASP A 29 -13.06 -0.77 -2.20
CA ASP A 29 -14.13 -0.18 -1.40
C ASP A 29 -13.68 0.99 -0.53
N GLY A 30 -12.42 1.40 -0.67
CA GLY A 30 -11.85 2.52 0.09
C GLY A 30 -11.22 2.11 1.41
N PHE A 31 -11.33 0.84 1.80
CA PHE A 31 -10.81 0.31 3.05
C PHE A 31 -9.75 -0.75 2.77
N CYS A 32 -8.79 -0.90 3.68
CA CYS A 32 -7.76 -1.92 3.55
C CYS A 32 -8.24 -3.27 4.09
N ASN A 33 -9.42 -3.70 3.61
CA ASN A 33 -9.95 -5.03 3.92
C ASN A 33 -9.15 -6.10 3.19
N THR A 34 -9.12 -7.29 3.75
CA THR A 34 -8.40 -8.41 3.16
C THR A 34 -9.24 -9.69 3.22
N CYS A 35 -8.75 -10.73 2.58
CA CYS A 35 -9.29 -12.09 2.63
C CYS A 35 -8.20 -13.06 2.16
N ASP A 36 -8.48 -14.35 2.20
CA ASP A 36 -7.50 -15.37 1.81
C ASP A 36 -7.05 -15.24 0.36
N ALA A 37 -7.89 -14.69 -0.52
CA ALA A 37 -7.54 -14.48 -1.92
C ALA A 37 -6.58 -13.31 -2.12
N ASP A 38 -6.45 -12.42 -1.14
CA ASP A 38 -5.54 -11.28 -1.18
C ASP A 38 -4.13 -11.71 -0.74
N GLN A 39 -3.43 -12.40 -1.64
CA GLN A 39 -2.11 -12.95 -1.33
C GLN A 39 -1.07 -11.87 -1.01
N GLY A 40 -1.25 -10.67 -1.57
CA GLY A 40 -0.36 -9.54 -1.28
C GLY A 40 -0.63 -8.91 0.06
N SER A 41 -1.76 -9.22 0.70
CA SER A 41 -2.19 -8.64 1.97
C SER A 41 -2.13 -7.10 1.93
N HIS A 42 -3.05 -6.49 1.15
CA HIS A 42 -3.09 -5.03 0.95
C HIS A 42 -3.71 -4.36 2.16
N THR A 43 -3.01 -4.39 3.28
CA THR A 43 -3.54 -4.04 4.60
C THR A 43 -2.91 -2.80 5.22
N VAL A 44 -1.94 -2.16 4.56
CA VAL A 44 -1.25 -0.98 5.10
C VAL A 44 -1.69 0.25 4.33
N CYS A 45 -2.43 1.14 4.99
CA CYS A 45 -2.81 2.42 4.39
C CYS A 45 -1.64 3.40 4.54
N ALA A 46 -1.11 3.90 3.43
CA ALA A 46 0.02 4.81 3.42
C ALA A 46 -0.19 5.94 2.44
N ILE A 47 0.39 7.10 2.76
CA ILE A 47 0.36 8.27 1.90
C ILE A 47 1.59 8.22 0.99
N MET A 48 1.36 8.35 -0.31
CA MET A 48 2.42 8.26 -1.31
C MET A 48 3.32 9.48 -1.28
N THR A 49 4.63 9.23 -1.32
CA THR A 49 5.65 10.27 -1.47
C THR A 49 6.40 10.06 -2.79
N PRO A 50 7.06 11.10 -3.34
CA PRO A 50 7.86 10.91 -4.56
C PRO A 50 8.92 9.83 -4.39
N GLU A 51 9.56 9.78 -3.23
CA GLU A 51 10.62 8.82 -2.92
C GLU A 51 10.08 7.40 -2.92
N PHE A 52 8.93 7.18 -2.29
CA PHE A 52 8.33 5.86 -2.25
C PHE A 52 7.87 5.39 -3.62
N LEU A 53 7.27 6.29 -4.42
CA LEU A 53 6.83 5.94 -5.77
C LEU A 53 8.02 5.57 -6.66
N ALA A 54 9.11 6.32 -6.57
CA ALA A 54 10.32 6.02 -7.32
C ALA A 54 10.96 4.70 -6.88
N PHE A 55 11.03 4.46 -5.57
CA PHE A 55 11.56 3.21 -5.03
C PHE A 55 10.72 2.02 -5.47
N SER A 56 9.40 2.14 -5.39
CA SER A 56 8.49 1.06 -5.78
C SER A 56 8.67 0.69 -7.25
N LYS A 57 8.81 1.68 -8.12
CA LYS A 57 9.05 1.44 -9.53
C LYS A 57 10.39 0.74 -9.75
N TYR A 58 11.41 1.17 -9.04
CA TYR A 58 12.77 0.60 -9.13
C TYR A 58 12.78 -0.88 -8.76
N VAL A 59 12.06 -1.28 -7.72
CA VAL A 59 12.03 -2.68 -7.26
C VAL A 59 10.98 -3.54 -7.99
N GLY A 60 10.37 -3.02 -9.05
CA GLY A 60 9.45 -3.79 -9.88
C GLY A 60 7.99 -3.72 -9.47
N ASN A 61 7.63 -2.81 -8.58
CA ASN A 61 6.25 -2.60 -8.14
C ASN A 61 5.82 -1.18 -8.55
N ASP A 62 5.63 -0.99 -9.85
CA ASP A 62 5.29 0.33 -10.40
C ASP A 62 3.87 0.73 -9.99
N LEU A 63 3.75 1.72 -9.11
CA LEU A 63 2.48 2.24 -8.62
C LEU A 63 2.04 3.50 -9.37
N SER A 64 2.84 4.00 -10.30
CA SER A 64 2.57 5.26 -10.99
C SER A 64 1.84 5.09 -12.31
N THR A 65 1.97 3.93 -12.95
CA THR A 65 1.37 3.68 -14.26
C THR A 65 -0.04 3.12 -14.11
N PRO A 66 -1.04 3.72 -14.76
CA PRO A 66 -2.40 3.18 -14.70
C PRO A 66 -2.51 1.76 -15.24
N ARG A 67 -3.32 0.95 -14.57
CA ARG A 67 -3.61 -0.42 -14.98
C ARG A 67 -5.12 -0.62 -14.93
N PRO A 68 -5.84 -0.20 -16.01
CA PRO A 68 -7.31 -0.25 -16.02
C PRO A 68 -7.88 -1.64 -15.80
N GLU A 69 -7.16 -2.69 -16.23
CA GLU A 69 -7.58 -4.07 -16.04
C GLU A 69 -7.70 -4.47 -14.57
N PHE A 70 -7.07 -3.73 -13.68
CA PHE A 70 -7.16 -3.94 -12.23
C PHE A 70 -7.87 -2.80 -11.51
N GLU A 71 -8.57 -1.94 -12.26
CA GLU A 71 -9.21 -0.75 -11.70
C GLU A 71 -8.22 0.13 -10.94
N PHE A 72 -6.99 0.22 -11.47
CA PHE A 72 -5.91 0.95 -10.84
C PHE A 72 -5.59 2.21 -11.66
N PRO A 73 -5.84 3.41 -11.10
CA PRO A 73 -5.66 4.65 -11.86
C PRO A 73 -4.24 5.17 -11.94
N GLY A 74 -3.29 4.53 -11.26
CA GLY A 74 -1.95 5.09 -11.05
C GLY A 74 -1.96 6.09 -9.91
N LEU A 75 -0.90 6.08 -9.11
CA LEU A 75 -0.84 6.91 -7.90
C LEU A 75 0.06 8.12 -8.10
N LYS A 76 -0.28 9.19 -7.40
CA LYS A 76 0.48 10.44 -7.37
C LYS A 76 0.84 10.76 -5.93
N THR A 77 1.84 11.63 -5.77
CA THR A 77 2.21 12.13 -4.45
C THR A 77 0.99 12.68 -3.71
N GLY A 78 0.81 12.26 -2.46
CA GLY A 78 -0.31 12.67 -1.64
C GLY A 78 -1.49 11.71 -1.65
N ASP A 79 -1.55 10.79 -2.60
CA ASP A 79 -2.60 9.78 -2.63
C ASP A 79 -2.39 8.79 -1.48
N SER A 80 -3.50 8.34 -0.87
CA SER A 80 -3.46 7.25 0.11
C SER A 80 -3.82 5.94 -0.58
N TRP A 81 -3.14 4.88 -0.21
CA TRP A 81 -3.35 3.59 -0.86
C TRP A 81 -3.12 2.45 0.11
N CYS A 82 -3.90 1.39 -0.04
CA CYS A 82 -3.72 0.16 0.73
C CYS A 82 -2.58 -0.64 0.10
N LEU A 83 -1.41 -0.57 0.72
CA LEU A 83 -0.21 -1.24 0.22
C LEU A 83 -0.17 -2.70 0.60
N CYS A 84 0.45 -3.49 -0.27
CA CYS A 84 0.89 -4.84 0.04
C CYS A 84 1.84 -4.78 1.24
N ALA A 85 1.57 -5.57 2.27
CA ALA A 85 2.33 -5.52 3.51
C ALA A 85 3.83 -5.79 3.29
N SER A 86 4.17 -6.75 2.42
CA SER A 86 5.58 -7.05 2.14
C SER A 86 6.29 -5.90 1.43
N ARG A 87 5.57 -5.14 0.60
CA ARG A 87 6.16 -3.98 -0.09
C ARG A 87 6.41 -2.83 0.87
N PHE A 88 5.50 -2.61 1.83
CA PHE A 88 5.71 -1.62 2.88
C PHE A 88 6.93 -1.99 3.72
N LEU A 89 7.04 -3.25 4.10
CA LEU A 89 8.16 -3.74 4.90
C LEU A 89 9.49 -3.61 4.15
N GLN A 90 9.50 -3.91 2.86
CA GLN A 90 10.69 -3.75 2.00
C GLN A 90 11.18 -2.30 2.01
N ALA A 91 10.28 -1.34 1.86
CA ALA A 91 10.63 0.08 1.89
C ALA A 91 11.15 0.51 3.26
N HIS A 92 10.56 -0.02 4.33
CA HIS A 92 11.01 0.26 5.69
C HIS A 92 12.45 -0.22 5.92
N TYR A 93 12.76 -1.44 5.52
CA TYR A 93 14.11 -1.98 5.67
C TYR A 93 15.12 -1.19 4.85
N GLU A 94 14.76 -0.78 3.65
CA GLU A 94 15.64 0.01 2.79
C GLU A 94 15.94 1.37 3.43
N ALA A 95 14.93 2.03 3.98
CA ALA A 95 15.11 3.30 4.67
C ALA A 95 16.01 3.17 5.89
N VAL A 96 15.82 2.12 6.69
CA VAL A 96 16.64 1.85 7.87
C VAL A 96 18.08 1.58 7.47
N SER A 97 18.29 0.76 6.44
CA SER A 97 19.64 0.45 5.94
C SER A 97 20.37 1.69 5.48
N TYR A 98 19.67 2.54 4.73
CA TYR A 98 20.27 3.79 4.24
C TYR A 98 20.65 4.72 5.40
N THR A 99 19.77 4.87 6.37
CA THR A 99 20.01 5.70 7.53
C THR A 99 21.21 5.18 8.34
N HIS A 100 21.27 3.85 8.51
CA HIS A 100 22.37 3.22 9.24
C HIS A 100 23.71 3.45 8.54
N LEU A 101 23.75 3.28 7.22
CA LEU A 101 24.96 3.51 6.44
C LEU A 101 25.44 4.96 6.58
N ARG A 102 24.53 5.91 6.52
CA ARG A 102 24.87 7.32 6.65
C ARG A 102 25.42 7.67 8.02
N ALA A 103 24.97 6.96 9.05
CA ALA A 103 25.45 7.21 10.40
C ALA A 103 26.93 6.82 10.57
N HIS A 104 27.49 6.05 9.66
CA HIS A 104 28.87 5.59 9.71
C HIS A 104 29.81 6.36 8.77
N GLU A 105 29.28 7.33 8.07
CA GLU A 105 30.09 8.20 7.20
C GLU A 105 30.72 9.38 8.00
#